data_d986fc8560c63e595b78ce2e97e67f26
#
_entry.id   d986fc8560c63e595b78ce2e97e67f26
#
_cell.length_a   1.000
_cell.length_b   1.000
_cell.length_c   1.000
_cell.angle_alpha   90.00
_cell.angle_beta   90.00
_cell.angle_gamma   90.00
#
_symmetry.space_group_name_H-M   'P 1'
#
loop_
_entity.id
_entity.type
_entity.pdbx_description
1 polymer ?
#
loop_
_entity_poly.entity_id
_entity_poly.type
_entity_poly.pdbx_seq_one_letter_code
_entity_poly.pdbx_strand_id
1 'polypeptide(L)'
;MQSRSYHFSYVSVFADDIKEYVTLKQSMGLWFRTEAENLHRFDKMCVQKGVSIPFLSEDLITAWIYPREGERDNTRLARITALRGFVKYLNSKGAEIKWLILHQSYQTQAQFVPYIFTLEEVERILHTADAQPTPANGSQFNIIFPAILRSLYGTGMR
;
A
#
# COMPACT_ATOMS: atom_id res chain seq x y z
N MET A 1 15.13 -15.89 -8.77
CA MET A 1 14.25 -15.02 -7.96
C MET A 1 12.86 -15.64 -7.97
N GLN A 2 12.45 -16.37 -6.91
CA GLN A 2 11.13 -17.00 -6.88
C GLN A 2 10.06 -15.91 -6.71
N SER A 3 9.23 -15.73 -7.71
CA SER A 3 8.01 -14.94 -7.63
C SER A 3 7.11 -15.58 -6.56
N ARG A 4 6.97 -14.96 -5.39
CA ARG A 4 5.95 -15.34 -4.41
C ARG A 4 4.60 -14.96 -4.98
N SER A 5 3.98 -15.87 -5.74
CA SER A 5 2.62 -15.68 -6.22
C SER A 5 1.68 -15.82 -5.01
N TYR A 6 0.87 -14.80 -4.78
CA TYR A 6 -0.24 -14.87 -3.84
C TYR A 6 -1.52 -14.95 -4.67
N HIS A 7 -2.42 -15.83 -4.25
CA HIS A 7 -3.69 -16.03 -4.93
C HIS A 7 -4.84 -15.70 -3.96
N PHE A 8 -5.63 -14.71 -4.34
CA PHE A 8 -6.92 -14.46 -3.70
C PHE A 8 -8.01 -15.16 -4.50
N SER A 9 -8.98 -15.74 -3.82
CA SER A 9 -10.18 -16.29 -4.46
C SER A 9 -11.20 -15.17 -4.66
N TYR A 10 -11.61 -14.94 -5.90
CA TYR A 10 -12.67 -14.00 -6.27
C TYR A 10 -13.90 -14.79 -6.69
N VAL A 11 -15.10 -14.35 -6.29
CA VAL A 11 -16.35 -15.11 -6.46
C VAL A 11 -17.53 -14.27 -6.94
N SER A 12 -17.39 -12.95 -7.01
CA SER A 12 -18.44 -12.05 -7.53
C SER A 12 -18.54 -12.13 -9.05
N VAL A 13 -19.49 -11.39 -9.61
CA VAL A 13 -19.64 -11.20 -11.07
C VAL A 13 -18.42 -10.55 -11.74
N PHE A 14 -17.52 -9.94 -10.96
CA PHE A 14 -16.28 -9.34 -11.43
C PHE A 14 -15.06 -10.27 -11.25
N ALA A 15 -15.26 -11.51 -10.79
CA ALA A 15 -14.17 -12.41 -10.41
C ALA A 15 -13.15 -12.63 -11.52
N ASP A 16 -13.62 -12.86 -12.74
CA ASP A 16 -12.75 -13.16 -13.89
C ASP A 16 -12.00 -11.91 -14.35
N ASP A 17 -12.67 -10.76 -14.40
CA ASP A 17 -12.04 -9.48 -14.74
C ASP A 17 -10.98 -9.07 -13.69
N ILE A 18 -11.25 -9.30 -12.40
CA ILE A 18 -10.28 -9.00 -11.34
C ILE A 18 -9.06 -9.92 -11.46
N LYS A 19 -9.27 -11.24 -11.69
CA LYS A 19 -8.17 -12.19 -11.90
C LYS A 19 -7.29 -11.79 -13.07
N GLU A 20 -7.92 -11.47 -14.21
CA GLU A 20 -7.22 -11.07 -15.42
C GLU A 20 -6.41 -9.77 -15.17
N TYR A 21 -7.01 -8.77 -14.53
CA TYR A 21 -6.34 -7.52 -14.19
C TYR A 21 -5.14 -7.72 -13.25
N VAL A 22 -5.31 -8.52 -12.19
CA VAL A 22 -4.23 -8.84 -11.24
C VAL A 22 -3.10 -9.58 -11.95
N THR A 23 -3.43 -10.57 -12.78
CA THR A 23 -2.45 -11.34 -13.58
C THR A 23 -1.69 -10.42 -14.53
N LEU A 24 -2.38 -9.51 -15.22
CA LEU A 24 -1.77 -8.52 -16.10
C LEU A 24 -0.75 -7.66 -15.33
N LYS A 25 -1.12 -7.15 -14.14
CA LYS A 25 -0.21 -6.34 -13.33
C LYS A 25 1.00 -7.11 -12.83
N GLN A 26 0.83 -8.36 -12.45
CA GLN A 26 1.92 -9.23 -12.03
C GLN A 26 2.85 -9.59 -13.19
N SER A 27 2.33 -9.85 -14.40
CA SER A 27 3.14 -10.12 -15.59
C SER A 27 4.00 -8.93 -16.01
N MET A 28 3.58 -7.71 -15.67
CA MET A 28 4.37 -6.48 -15.83
C MET A 28 5.47 -6.32 -14.77
N GLY A 29 5.67 -7.28 -13.88
CA GLY A 29 6.68 -7.23 -12.81
C GLY A 29 6.29 -6.41 -11.60
N LEU A 30 5.03 -5.97 -11.47
CA LEU A 30 4.58 -5.18 -10.34
C LEU A 30 4.26 -6.07 -9.13
N TRP A 31 4.72 -5.63 -7.94
CA TRP A 31 4.31 -6.23 -6.67
C TRP A 31 2.90 -5.74 -6.29
N PHE A 32 1.89 -6.41 -6.83
CA PHE A 32 0.48 -5.96 -6.81
C PHE A 32 -0.34 -6.61 -5.69
N ARG A 33 0.29 -6.89 -4.53
CA ARG A 33 -0.37 -7.62 -3.42
C ARG A 33 -1.43 -6.80 -2.71
N THR A 34 -1.09 -5.57 -2.33
CA THR A 34 -2.00 -4.70 -1.56
C THR A 34 -3.24 -4.33 -2.37
N GLU A 35 -3.05 -4.05 -3.65
CA GLU A 35 -4.14 -3.75 -4.57
C GLU A 35 -5.02 -4.98 -4.80
N ALA A 36 -4.43 -6.15 -5.00
CA ALA A 36 -5.16 -7.41 -5.14
C ALA A 36 -5.98 -7.75 -3.88
N GLU A 37 -5.43 -7.51 -2.68
CA GLU A 37 -6.14 -7.68 -1.41
C GLU A 37 -7.33 -6.71 -1.32
N ASN A 38 -7.15 -5.44 -1.70
CA ASN A 38 -8.23 -4.46 -1.72
C ASN A 38 -9.32 -4.86 -2.73
N LEU A 39 -8.94 -5.36 -3.91
CA LEU A 39 -9.90 -5.87 -4.89
C LEU A 39 -10.63 -7.12 -4.38
N HIS A 40 -9.96 -7.99 -3.62
CA HIS A 40 -10.63 -9.13 -2.97
C HIS A 40 -11.67 -8.68 -1.93
N ARG A 41 -11.37 -7.63 -1.17
CA ARG A 41 -12.35 -7.03 -0.23
C ARG A 41 -13.52 -6.39 -0.99
N PHE A 42 -13.26 -5.79 -2.15
CA PHE A 42 -14.29 -5.24 -3.03
C PHE A 42 -15.18 -6.36 -3.60
N ASP A 43 -14.59 -7.45 -4.08
CA ASP A 43 -15.29 -8.64 -4.57
C ASP A 43 -16.25 -9.21 -3.51
N LYS A 44 -15.78 -9.36 -2.27
CA LYS A 44 -16.62 -9.77 -1.13
C LYS A 44 -17.80 -8.82 -0.89
N MET A 45 -17.57 -7.51 -0.97
CA MET A 45 -18.63 -6.52 -0.81
C MET A 45 -19.67 -6.65 -1.93
N CYS A 46 -19.25 -6.90 -3.18
CA CYS A 46 -20.17 -7.14 -4.28
C CYS A 46 -21.10 -8.35 -4.03
N VAL A 47 -20.53 -9.45 -3.51
CA VAL A 47 -21.31 -10.64 -3.12
C VAL A 47 -22.28 -10.30 -2.00
N GLN A 48 -21.83 -9.62 -0.94
CA GLN A 48 -22.70 -9.23 0.19
C GLN A 48 -23.86 -8.31 -0.22
N LYS A 49 -23.64 -7.46 -1.22
CA LYS A 49 -24.68 -6.57 -1.79
C LYS A 49 -25.55 -7.24 -2.86
N GLY A 50 -25.32 -8.52 -3.16
CA GLY A 50 -26.11 -9.26 -4.15
C GLY A 50 -25.94 -8.72 -5.59
N VAL A 51 -24.76 -8.19 -5.93
CA VAL A 51 -24.49 -7.69 -7.29
C VAL A 51 -24.47 -8.86 -8.25
N SER A 52 -25.45 -8.91 -9.16
CA SER A 52 -25.66 -10.02 -10.11
C SER A 52 -25.27 -9.67 -11.55
N ILE A 53 -25.03 -8.39 -11.84
CA ILE A 53 -24.66 -7.91 -13.17
C ILE A 53 -23.28 -7.24 -13.08
N PRO A 54 -22.37 -7.45 -14.04
CA PRO A 54 -21.03 -6.85 -14.04
C PRO A 54 -21.08 -5.35 -14.41
N PHE A 55 -21.88 -4.61 -13.67
CA PHE A 55 -22.05 -3.17 -13.79
C PHE A 55 -21.70 -2.49 -12.47
N LEU A 56 -20.74 -1.56 -12.52
CA LEU A 56 -20.37 -0.75 -11.38
C LEU A 56 -21.31 0.44 -11.25
N SER A 57 -22.36 0.28 -10.45
CA SER A 57 -23.29 1.37 -10.16
C SER A 57 -22.66 2.45 -9.28
N GLU A 58 -23.25 3.64 -9.32
CA GLU A 58 -22.88 4.77 -8.46
C GLU A 58 -22.93 4.41 -6.99
N ASP A 59 -24.00 3.77 -6.58
CA ASP A 59 -24.22 3.37 -5.20
C ASP A 59 -23.18 2.38 -4.72
N LEU A 60 -22.77 1.43 -5.57
CA LEU A 60 -21.75 0.44 -5.23
C LEU A 60 -20.38 1.12 -5.01
N ILE A 61 -20.04 2.04 -5.91
CA ILE A 61 -18.80 2.80 -5.84
C ILE A 61 -18.79 3.73 -4.63
N THR A 62 -19.89 4.47 -4.43
CA THR A 62 -20.03 5.37 -3.26
C THR A 62 -19.91 4.59 -1.96
N ALA A 63 -20.56 3.43 -1.84
CA ALA A 63 -20.42 2.56 -0.68
C ALA A 63 -19.00 2.06 -0.46
N TRP A 64 -18.23 1.85 -1.55
CA TRP A 64 -16.81 1.48 -1.43
C TRP A 64 -15.95 2.65 -0.98
N ILE A 65 -16.19 3.85 -1.46
CA ILE A 65 -15.42 5.06 -1.17
C ILE A 65 -15.74 5.64 0.21
N TYR A 66 -16.94 5.39 0.73
CA TYR A 66 -17.38 5.97 2.00
C TYR A 66 -16.41 5.61 3.15
N PRO A 67 -16.03 6.56 4.02
CA PRO A 67 -15.15 6.30 5.16
C PRO A 67 -15.73 5.20 6.05
N ARG A 68 -14.90 4.30 6.53
CA ARG A 68 -15.27 3.29 7.52
C ARG A 68 -14.88 3.77 8.91
N GLU A 69 -15.63 3.34 9.91
CA GLU A 69 -15.31 3.66 11.29
C GLU A 69 -13.89 3.20 11.64
N GLY A 70 -13.08 4.11 12.21
CA GLY A 70 -11.68 3.85 12.55
C GLY A 70 -10.72 3.70 11.37
N GLU A 71 -11.16 3.90 10.12
CA GLU A 71 -10.31 3.78 8.95
C GLU A 71 -9.35 4.96 8.80
N ARG A 72 -8.06 4.69 8.68
CA ARG A 72 -7.04 5.71 8.37
C ARG A 72 -7.16 6.19 6.92
N ASP A 73 -6.94 7.48 6.68
CA ASP A 73 -7.02 8.08 5.34
C ASP A 73 -6.15 7.35 4.29
N ASN A 74 -4.94 6.94 4.67
CA ASN A 74 -4.06 6.20 3.77
C ASN A 74 -4.63 4.82 3.39
N THR A 75 -5.32 4.15 4.31
CA THR A 75 -5.98 2.86 4.04
C THR A 75 -7.15 3.05 3.07
N ARG A 76 -7.95 4.10 3.31
CA ARG A 76 -9.03 4.49 2.43
C ARG A 76 -8.51 4.85 1.04
N LEU A 77 -7.46 5.65 0.95
CA LEU A 77 -6.84 6.04 -0.31
C LEU A 77 -6.31 4.82 -1.08
N ALA A 78 -5.66 3.87 -0.41
CA ALA A 78 -5.16 2.65 -1.03
C ALA A 78 -6.29 1.82 -1.67
N ARG A 79 -7.42 1.62 -0.98
CA ARG A 79 -8.55 0.86 -1.55
C ARG A 79 -9.26 1.59 -2.69
N ILE A 80 -9.35 2.93 -2.62
CA ILE A 80 -9.89 3.75 -3.71
C ILE A 80 -8.97 3.68 -4.94
N THR A 81 -7.67 3.75 -4.73
CA THR A 81 -6.66 3.66 -5.81
C THR A 81 -6.70 2.31 -6.49
N ALA A 82 -6.86 1.21 -5.73
CA ALA A 82 -7.01 -0.13 -6.30
C ALA A 82 -8.26 -0.23 -7.21
N LEU A 83 -9.43 0.25 -6.73
CA LEU A 83 -10.65 0.27 -7.54
C LEU A 83 -10.52 1.18 -8.76
N ARG A 84 -9.89 2.35 -8.62
CA ARG A 84 -9.63 3.27 -9.75
C ARG A 84 -8.82 2.60 -10.86
N GLY A 85 -7.77 1.87 -10.48
CA GLY A 85 -6.97 1.10 -11.42
C GLY A 85 -7.78 0.03 -12.14
N PHE A 86 -8.64 -0.68 -11.42
CA PHE A 86 -9.53 -1.69 -11.98
C PHE A 86 -10.58 -1.09 -12.92
N VAL A 87 -11.20 0.05 -12.56
CA VAL A 87 -12.14 0.77 -13.44
C VAL A 87 -11.45 1.20 -14.74
N LYS A 88 -10.22 1.71 -14.67
CA LYS A 88 -9.46 2.05 -15.89
C LYS A 88 -9.22 0.82 -16.77
N TYR A 89 -8.94 -0.33 -16.17
CA TYR A 89 -8.81 -1.59 -16.90
C TYR A 89 -10.12 -2.01 -17.56
N LEU A 90 -11.27 -1.98 -16.85
CA LEU A 90 -12.57 -2.27 -17.44
C LEU A 90 -12.91 -1.33 -18.60
N ASN A 91 -12.62 -0.03 -18.46
CA ASN A 91 -12.82 0.94 -19.53
C ASN A 91 -11.95 0.64 -20.76
N SER A 92 -10.71 0.13 -20.57
CA SER A 92 -9.87 -0.31 -21.69
C SER A 92 -10.42 -1.55 -22.42
N LYS A 93 -11.30 -2.32 -21.75
CA LYS A 93 -12.06 -3.44 -22.36
C LYS A 93 -13.40 -3.01 -22.98
N GLY A 94 -13.70 -1.71 -22.98
CA GLY A 94 -14.93 -1.17 -23.57
C GLY A 94 -16.08 -0.94 -22.56
N ALA A 95 -15.85 -1.08 -21.27
CA ALA A 95 -16.82 -0.67 -20.27
C ALA A 95 -16.86 0.86 -20.20
N GLU A 96 -18.01 1.47 -20.47
CA GLU A 96 -18.17 2.93 -20.41
C GLU A 96 -18.47 3.42 -18.98
N ILE A 97 -17.56 3.17 -18.04
CA ILE A 97 -17.71 3.62 -16.65
C ILE A 97 -17.23 5.07 -16.57
N LYS A 98 -18.11 6.03 -16.74
CA LYS A 98 -17.83 7.48 -16.74
C LYS A 98 -17.57 8.08 -15.36
N TRP A 99 -17.13 7.31 -14.41
CA TRP A 99 -17.22 7.63 -13.02
C TRP A 99 -16.05 8.49 -12.49
N LEU A 100 -16.44 9.41 -11.70
CA LEU A 100 -15.75 10.45 -10.95
C LEU A 100 -14.76 9.96 -9.87
N ILE A 101 -14.48 8.67 -9.74
CA ILE A 101 -13.42 8.15 -8.88
C ILE A 101 -12.06 8.79 -9.24
N LEU A 102 -11.97 9.35 -10.44
CA LEU A 102 -10.75 9.94 -10.97
C LEU A 102 -10.37 11.29 -10.35
N HIS A 103 -11.32 11.99 -9.72
CA HIS A 103 -11.13 13.41 -9.36
C HIS A 103 -11.12 13.72 -7.86
N GLN A 104 -11.32 12.77 -6.98
CA GLN A 104 -11.11 13.03 -5.55
C GLN A 104 -9.62 12.93 -5.23
N SER A 105 -8.91 14.04 -5.38
CA SER A 105 -7.63 14.21 -4.70
C SER A 105 -7.92 14.35 -3.21
N TYR A 106 -7.79 13.25 -2.47
CA TYR A 106 -7.77 13.35 -1.02
C TYR A 106 -6.47 14.08 -0.65
N GLN A 107 -6.61 15.20 0.04
CA GLN A 107 -5.45 15.84 0.66
C GLN A 107 -4.86 14.81 1.61
N THR A 108 -3.67 14.32 1.27
CA THR A 108 -2.86 13.57 2.21
C THR A 108 -2.63 14.45 3.42
N GLN A 109 -2.99 13.94 4.60
CA GLN A 109 -2.69 14.61 5.87
C GLN A 109 -1.25 15.10 5.91
N ALA A 110 -1.06 16.15 6.71
CA ALA A 110 0.17 16.86 6.92
C ALA A 110 1.42 16.02 6.68
N GLN A 111 2.18 16.44 5.70
CA GLN A 111 3.46 15.87 5.36
C GLN A 111 4.27 15.77 6.66
N PHE A 112 4.67 14.57 7.03
CA PHE A 112 5.58 14.37 8.16
C PHE A 112 6.78 15.28 7.93
N VAL A 113 6.95 16.28 8.78
CA VAL A 113 8.13 17.13 8.79
C VAL A 113 9.16 16.40 9.65
N PRO A 114 10.21 15.86 9.05
CA PRO A 114 11.24 15.19 9.82
C PRO A 114 11.93 16.19 10.76
N TYR A 115 12.17 15.74 11.98
CA TYR A 115 13.01 16.51 12.91
C TYR A 115 14.44 16.53 12.36
N ILE A 116 15.00 17.73 12.25
CA ILE A 116 16.39 17.92 11.83
C ILE A 116 17.23 18.01 13.09
N PHE A 117 18.06 16.99 13.33
CA PHE A 117 18.97 16.95 14.47
C PHE A 117 20.06 18.03 14.34
N THR A 118 20.36 18.71 15.43
CA THR A 118 21.53 19.58 15.53
C THR A 118 22.80 18.75 15.58
N LEU A 119 23.95 19.36 15.30
CA LEU A 119 25.24 18.67 15.36
C LEU A 119 25.49 18.05 16.73
N GLU A 120 25.19 18.79 17.80
CA GLU A 120 25.34 18.32 19.18
C GLU A 120 24.44 17.13 19.50
N GLU A 121 23.24 17.06 18.94
CA GLU A 121 22.33 15.93 19.10
C GLU A 121 22.87 14.70 18.36
N VAL A 122 23.38 14.89 17.15
CA VAL A 122 24.02 13.82 16.38
C VAL A 122 25.24 13.27 17.13
N GLU A 123 26.10 14.13 17.66
CA GLU A 123 27.26 13.73 18.46
C GLU A 123 26.84 12.91 19.68
N ARG A 124 25.80 13.36 20.42
CA ARG A 124 25.25 12.59 21.55
C ARG A 124 24.71 11.22 21.14
N ILE A 125 24.02 11.14 20.00
CA ILE A 125 23.50 9.87 19.47
C ILE A 125 24.65 8.93 19.15
N LEU A 126 25.69 9.42 18.46
CA LEU A 126 26.86 8.62 18.09
C LEU A 126 27.62 8.16 19.32
N HIS A 127 27.81 9.05 20.30
CA HIS A 127 28.50 8.72 21.57
C HIS A 127 27.71 7.66 22.37
N THR A 128 26.39 7.78 22.43
CA THR A 128 25.52 6.78 23.07
C THR A 128 25.58 5.43 22.36
N ALA A 129 25.66 5.44 21.04
CA ALA A 129 25.82 4.21 20.24
C ALA A 129 27.17 3.50 20.54
N ASP A 130 28.24 4.27 20.70
CA ASP A 130 29.56 3.72 21.04
C ASP A 130 29.63 3.15 22.47
N ALA A 131 28.89 3.74 23.38
CA ALA A 131 28.86 3.33 24.79
C ALA A 131 27.98 2.09 25.05
N GLN A 132 27.40 1.47 24.01
CA GLN A 132 26.54 0.28 24.19
C GLN A 132 27.33 -0.89 24.74
N PRO A 133 26.84 -1.56 25.80
CA PRO A 133 27.53 -2.72 26.38
C PRO A 133 27.53 -3.89 25.39
N THR A 134 28.55 -4.75 25.50
CA THR A 134 28.59 -6.00 24.73
C THR A 134 27.42 -6.89 25.10
N PRO A 135 26.55 -7.29 24.14
CA PRO A 135 25.40 -8.13 24.43
C PRO A 135 25.81 -9.50 24.99
N ALA A 136 25.11 -9.98 26.00
CA ALA A 136 25.36 -11.28 26.64
C ALA A 136 25.22 -12.48 25.70
N ASN A 137 24.53 -12.32 24.59
CA ASN A 137 24.33 -13.36 23.57
C ASN A 137 25.46 -13.49 22.55
N GLY A 138 26.59 -12.79 22.75
CA GLY A 138 27.74 -12.81 21.84
C GLY A 138 27.53 -12.04 20.51
N SER A 139 26.43 -11.29 20.38
CA SER A 139 26.17 -10.46 19.22
C SER A 139 27.20 -9.33 19.12
N GLN A 140 27.65 -9.01 17.91
CA GLN A 140 28.55 -7.89 17.62
C GLN A 140 27.80 -6.57 17.40
N PHE A 141 26.56 -6.47 17.89
CA PHE A 141 25.69 -5.32 17.68
C PHE A 141 26.33 -4.00 18.14
N ASN A 142 27.03 -4.01 19.27
CA ASN A 142 27.77 -2.87 19.83
C ASN A 142 28.90 -2.35 18.94
N ILE A 143 29.40 -3.14 18.00
CA ILE A 143 30.44 -2.75 17.04
C ILE A 143 29.77 -2.33 15.70
N ILE A 144 28.80 -3.12 15.23
CA ILE A 144 28.18 -2.95 13.91
C ILE A 144 27.23 -1.73 13.90
N PHE A 145 26.44 -1.56 14.96
CA PHE A 145 25.44 -0.48 15.01
C PHE A 145 26.04 0.92 14.95
N PRO A 146 27.09 1.28 15.70
CA PRO A 146 27.77 2.58 15.57
C PRO A 146 28.34 2.81 14.16
N ALA A 147 28.92 1.77 13.54
CA ALA A 147 29.47 1.87 12.19
C ALA A 147 28.37 2.15 11.15
N ILE A 148 27.21 1.47 11.26
CA ILE A 148 26.04 1.71 10.39
C ILE A 148 25.55 3.15 10.57
N LEU A 149 25.35 3.64 11.80
CA LEU A 149 24.89 5.01 12.06
C LEU A 149 25.82 6.05 11.43
N ARG A 150 27.13 5.90 11.58
CA ARG A 150 28.10 6.81 10.97
C ARG A 150 28.05 6.77 9.45
N SER A 151 27.92 5.57 8.88
CA SER A 151 27.82 5.40 7.43
C SER A 151 26.55 6.07 6.88
N LEU A 152 25.41 5.88 7.54
CA LEU A 152 24.14 6.49 7.13
C LEU A 152 24.19 8.02 7.24
N TYR A 153 24.74 8.54 8.34
CA TYR A 153 24.87 9.98 8.55
C TYR A 153 25.85 10.62 7.55
N GLY A 154 27.03 10.01 7.36
CA GLY A 154 28.09 10.57 6.51
C GLY A 154 27.78 10.48 5.00
N THR A 155 27.01 9.48 4.58
CA THR A 155 26.67 9.27 3.15
C THR A 155 25.26 9.76 2.77
N GLY A 156 24.43 10.10 3.74
CA GLY A 156 23.03 10.47 3.50
C GLY A 156 22.18 9.34 2.91
N MET A 157 22.61 8.08 2.99
CA MET A 157 21.86 6.93 2.51
C MET A 157 20.57 6.73 3.33
N ARG A 158 19.51 6.31 2.62
CA ARG A 158 18.21 5.94 3.21
C ARG A 158 17.99 4.46 3.12
#